data_be955ad94b55e14736cae92c6ee52595
#
_entry.id   be955ad94b55e14736cae92c6ee52595
#
_cell.length_a   1.000
_cell.length_b   1.000
_cell.length_c   1.000
_cell.angle_alpha   90.00
_cell.angle_beta   90.00
_cell.angle_gamma   90.00
#
_symmetry.space_group_name_H-M   'P 1'
#
loop_
_entity.id
_entity.type
_entity.pdbx_description
1 polymer ?
#
loop_
_entity_poly.entity_id
_entity_poly.type
_entity_poly.pdbx_seq_one_letter_code
_entity_poly.pdbx_strand_id
1 'polypeptide(L)'
;ISIGLVGSEMCIRDRFAGVEEGPGKTIIFEGRKFKSYRGMGSIDAMESGSKDRYFQADQSDNKKLVPEGIVGRVAYKGTLSEVVHQILGGIRAGMGYTGSKDIIDLQKSYFTKISSSGMTESHPHNVTITKEAPNYSRK
;
A
#
# COMPACT_ATOMS: atom_id res chain seq x y z
N ILE A 1 -8.84 -16.93 -9.04
CA ILE A 1 -8.36 -15.76 -8.27
C ILE A 1 -7.82 -14.78 -9.27
N SER A 2 -8.44 -13.62 -9.40
CA SER A 2 -8.06 -12.67 -10.43
C SER A 2 -6.76 -11.96 -10.04
N ILE A 3 -5.79 -12.00 -10.94
CA ILE A 3 -4.49 -11.32 -10.83
C ILE A 3 -4.68 -9.79 -10.55
N GLY A 4 -5.82 -9.22 -10.95
CA GLY A 4 -6.17 -7.83 -10.67
C GLY A 4 -6.41 -7.48 -9.20
N LEU A 5 -6.80 -8.43 -8.37
CA LEU A 5 -7.01 -8.19 -6.92
C LEU A 5 -5.69 -8.00 -6.18
N VAL A 6 -4.64 -8.71 -6.55
CA VAL A 6 -3.31 -8.61 -5.91
C VAL A 6 -2.73 -7.20 -6.07
N GLY A 7 -2.84 -6.61 -7.24
CA GLY A 7 -2.38 -5.23 -7.48
C GLY A 7 -3.16 -4.20 -6.67
N SER A 8 -4.48 -4.34 -6.56
CA SER A 8 -5.30 -3.43 -5.76
C SER A 8 -5.05 -3.55 -4.27
N GLU A 9 -4.81 -4.74 -3.73
CA GLU A 9 -4.45 -4.94 -2.33
C GLU A 9 -3.12 -4.27 -1.98
N MET A 10 -2.12 -4.37 -2.84
CA MET A 10 -0.85 -3.68 -2.66
C MET A 10 -1.05 -2.15 -2.63
N CYS A 11 -1.85 -1.60 -3.54
CA CYS A 11 -2.17 -0.17 -3.55
C CYS A 11 -2.91 0.26 -2.28
N ILE A 12 -3.89 -0.51 -1.81
CA ILE A 12 -4.63 -0.24 -0.57
C ILE A 12 -3.67 -0.22 0.61
N ARG A 13 -2.84 -1.24 0.76
CA ARG A 13 -1.86 -1.33 1.84
C ARG A 13 -0.83 -0.21 1.76
N ASP A 14 -0.22 -0.01 0.60
CA ASP A 14 0.96 0.84 0.46
C ASP A 14 0.61 2.33 0.37
N ARG A 15 -0.62 2.67 -0.03
CA ARG A 15 -1.06 4.06 -0.20
C ARG A 15 -2.13 4.46 0.80
N PHE A 16 -3.20 3.71 0.94
CA PHE A 16 -4.37 4.11 1.71
C PHE A 16 -4.38 3.66 3.17
N ALA A 17 -3.68 2.58 3.54
CA ALA A 17 -3.61 2.17 4.94
C ALA A 17 -2.84 3.17 5.82
N GLY A 18 -1.97 3.98 5.22
CA GLY A 18 -1.16 5.00 5.91
C GLY A 18 -1.81 6.39 5.99
N VAL A 19 -3.00 6.61 5.40
CA VAL A 19 -3.64 7.93 5.44
C VAL A 19 -4.21 8.25 6.83
N GLU A 20 -4.39 9.53 7.13
CA GLU A 20 -4.90 9.98 8.43
C GLU A 20 -6.29 9.41 8.73
N GLU A 21 -7.17 9.37 7.74
CA GLU A 21 -8.54 8.86 7.82
C GLU A 21 -8.60 7.32 7.88
N GLY A 22 -7.47 6.63 7.67
CA GLY A 22 -7.39 5.18 7.77
C GLY A 22 -7.70 4.67 9.19
N PRO A 23 -8.29 3.48 9.35
CA PRO A 23 -8.80 2.98 10.62
C PRO A 23 -7.71 2.65 11.65
N GLY A 24 -6.45 2.49 11.23
CA GLY A 24 -5.33 2.18 12.12
C GLY A 24 -4.98 3.34 13.06
N LYS A 25 -4.54 3.03 14.27
CA LYS A 25 -4.07 4.05 15.22
C LYS A 25 -2.77 4.68 14.72
N THR A 26 -2.62 5.99 14.91
CA THR A 26 -1.36 6.68 14.64
C THR A 26 -0.34 6.36 15.73
N ILE A 27 0.86 5.94 15.34
CA ILE A 27 1.96 5.54 16.21
C ILE A 27 3.18 6.39 15.86
N ILE A 28 3.93 6.82 16.87
CA ILE A 28 5.24 7.44 16.68
C ILE A 28 6.30 6.39 17.01
N PHE A 29 7.20 6.14 16.08
CA PHE A 29 8.30 5.22 16.24
C PHE A 29 9.57 5.82 15.62
N GLU A 30 10.64 5.87 16.39
CA GLU A 30 11.93 6.49 15.97
C GLU A 30 11.76 7.90 15.37
N GLY A 31 10.89 8.73 15.98
CA GLY A 31 10.62 10.09 15.53
C GLY A 31 9.77 10.21 14.26
N ARG A 32 9.26 9.11 13.70
CA ARG A 32 8.42 9.08 12.50
C ARG A 32 6.99 8.63 12.83
N LYS A 33 6.02 9.16 12.08
CA LYS A 33 4.62 8.74 12.18
C LYS A 33 4.36 7.49 11.35
N PHE A 34 3.61 6.57 11.94
CA PHE A 34 3.11 5.35 11.30
C PHE A 34 1.64 5.17 11.62
N LYS A 35 0.95 4.35 10.84
CA LYS A 35 -0.39 3.83 11.16
C LYS A 35 -0.27 2.35 11.48
N SER A 36 -0.97 1.89 12.53
CA SER A 36 -1.08 0.47 12.80
C SER A 36 -1.83 -0.21 11.65
N TYR A 37 -1.33 -1.35 11.23
CA TYR A 37 -1.90 -2.17 10.17
C TYR A 37 -2.02 -3.60 10.67
N ARG A 38 -3.18 -4.22 10.43
CA ARG A 38 -3.38 -5.64 10.76
C ARG A 38 -4.08 -6.35 9.61
N GLY A 39 -3.60 -7.54 9.27
CA GLY A 39 -4.29 -8.44 8.36
C GLY A 39 -5.59 -8.95 8.99
N MET A 40 -6.62 -9.21 8.19
CA MET A 40 -7.92 -9.70 8.69
C MET A 40 -7.82 -11.09 9.35
N GLY A 41 -6.83 -11.89 8.98
CA GLY A 41 -6.52 -13.18 9.62
C GLY A 41 -5.55 -13.08 10.80
N SER A 42 -5.23 -11.88 11.30
CA SER A 42 -4.46 -11.72 12.53
C SER A 42 -5.33 -11.99 13.76
N ILE A 43 -4.71 -12.41 14.87
CA ILE A 43 -5.42 -12.67 16.13
C ILE A 43 -6.24 -11.44 16.54
N ASP A 44 -5.64 -10.25 16.54
CA ASP A 44 -6.29 -8.98 16.90
C ASP A 44 -7.53 -8.68 16.03
N ALA A 45 -7.50 -9.03 14.74
CA ALA A 45 -8.62 -8.83 13.85
C ALA A 45 -9.71 -9.88 14.07
N MET A 46 -9.34 -11.13 14.32
CA MET A 46 -10.27 -12.22 14.61
C MET A 46 -11.01 -11.99 15.94
N GLU A 47 -10.32 -11.52 16.97
CA GLU A 47 -10.92 -11.10 18.25
C GLU A 47 -11.89 -9.94 18.09
N SER A 48 -11.64 -9.07 17.11
CA SER A 48 -12.51 -7.92 16.79
C SER A 48 -13.65 -8.26 15.83
N GLY A 49 -13.89 -9.54 15.47
CA GLY A 49 -15.06 -10.00 14.74
C GLY A 49 -14.82 -10.55 13.32
N SER A 50 -13.57 -10.69 12.85
CA SER A 50 -13.33 -11.25 11.50
C SER A 50 -13.10 -12.76 11.43
N LYS A 51 -13.28 -13.48 12.53
CA LYS A 51 -13.02 -14.93 12.65
C LYS A 51 -13.95 -15.80 11.80
N ASP A 52 -15.14 -15.32 11.49
CA ASP A 52 -16.11 -16.00 10.62
C ASP A 52 -15.60 -16.19 9.20
N ARG A 53 -14.82 -15.25 8.68
CA ARG A 53 -14.20 -15.32 7.34
C ARG A 53 -13.12 -16.40 7.21
N TYR A 54 -12.62 -16.89 8.34
CA TYR A 54 -11.58 -17.92 8.43
C TYR A 54 -12.14 -19.25 8.96
N PHE A 55 -13.47 -19.44 8.86
CA PHE A 55 -14.16 -20.65 9.33
C PHE A 55 -13.91 -20.97 10.81
N GLN A 56 -13.70 -19.93 11.62
CA GLN A 56 -13.40 -20.04 13.04
C GLN A 56 -14.46 -19.33 13.90
N ALA A 57 -15.65 -19.09 13.36
CA ALA A 57 -16.75 -18.39 14.04
C ALA A 57 -17.17 -19.06 15.36
N ASP A 58 -17.17 -20.39 15.38
CA ASP A 58 -17.59 -21.19 16.54
C ASP A 58 -16.52 -21.33 17.64
N GLN A 59 -15.31 -20.80 17.41
CA GLN A 59 -14.24 -20.83 18.41
C GLN A 59 -14.48 -19.74 19.47
N SER A 60 -14.89 -20.17 20.66
CA SER A 60 -15.06 -19.30 21.82
C SER A 60 -13.74 -19.01 22.57
N ASP A 61 -12.75 -19.88 22.42
CA ASP A 61 -11.45 -19.76 23.06
C ASP A 61 -10.42 -19.14 22.09
N ASN A 62 -10.02 -17.89 22.33
CA ASN A 62 -9.07 -17.17 21.51
C ASN A 62 -7.71 -17.84 21.38
N LYS A 63 -7.33 -18.69 22.36
CA LYS A 63 -6.08 -19.49 22.31
C LYS A 63 -6.08 -20.58 21.25
N LYS A 64 -7.25 -20.94 20.72
CA LYS A 64 -7.41 -21.94 19.65
C LYS A 64 -7.50 -21.33 18.26
N LEU A 65 -7.50 -19.97 18.14
CA LEU A 65 -7.49 -19.30 16.84
C LEU A 65 -6.15 -19.54 16.14
N VAL A 66 -6.22 -19.91 14.87
CA VAL A 66 -5.03 -20.10 14.02
C VAL A 66 -4.82 -18.81 13.21
N PRO A 67 -3.77 -18.03 13.50
CA PRO A 67 -3.52 -16.78 12.78
C PRO A 67 -2.95 -17.06 11.39
N GLU A 68 -3.53 -16.41 10.38
CA GLU A 68 -3.03 -16.39 8.99
C GLU A 68 -2.57 -15.00 8.56
N GLY A 69 -2.70 -14.02 9.44
CA GLY A 69 -2.37 -12.63 9.17
C GLY A 69 -1.39 -12.04 10.18
N ILE A 70 -0.69 -11.00 9.76
CA ILE A 70 0.27 -10.27 10.58
C ILE A 70 -0.34 -8.98 11.13
N VAL A 71 0.23 -8.53 12.24
CA VAL A 71 0.07 -7.16 12.77
C VAL A 71 1.37 -6.42 12.52
N GLY A 72 1.28 -5.21 12.01
CA GLY A 72 2.44 -4.40 11.67
C GLY A 72 2.11 -2.91 11.68
N ARG A 73 2.98 -2.13 11.05
CA ARG A 73 2.80 -0.70 10.86
C ARG A 73 3.13 -0.31 9.42
N VAL A 74 2.42 0.68 8.90
CA VAL A 74 2.69 1.29 7.60
C VAL A 74 3.07 2.75 7.79
N ALA A 75 3.93 3.28 6.92
CA ALA A 75 4.32 4.67 7.01
C ALA A 75 3.11 5.59 6.86
N TYR A 76 3.04 6.64 7.68
CA TYR A 76 2.02 7.68 7.56
C TYR A 76 2.17 8.41 6.22
N LYS A 77 1.07 8.63 5.52
CA LYS A 77 1.05 9.19 4.14
C LYS A 77 0.39 10.57 4.03
N GLY A 78 -0.02 11.17 5.14
CA GLY A 78 -0.81 12.40 5.12
C GLY A 78 -2.30 12.15 5.00
N THR A 79 -3.04 13.14 4.51
CA THR A 79 -4.48 13.04 4.32
C THR A 79 -4.82 12.23 3.06
N LEU A 80 -6.04 11.67 3.01
CA LEU A 80 -6.54 10.98 1.83
C LEU A 80 -6.52 11.89 0.60
N SER A 81 -6.87 13.17 0.76
CA SER A 81 -6.88 14.16 -0.31
C SER A 81 -5.49 14.34 -0.94
N GLU A 82 -4.45 14.43 -0.11
CA GLU A 82 -3.05 14.54 -0.59
C GLU A 82 -2.63 13.29 -1.35
N VAL A 83 -2.96 12.10 -0.85
CA VAL A 83 -2.64 10.83 -1.52
C VAL A 83 -3.35 10.72 -2.87
N VAL A 84 -4.64 11.06 -2.93
CA VAL A 84 -5.42 11.07 -4.19
C VAL A 84 -4.83 12.07 -5.18
N HIS A 85 -4.48 13.28 -4.72
CA HIS A 85 -3.83 14.30 -5.57
C HIS A 85 -2.53 13.76 -6.19
N GLN A 86 -1.68 13.07 -5.41
CA GLN A 86 -0.44 12.46 -5.90
C GLN A 86 -0.72 11.35 -6.94
N ILE A 87 -1.72 10.50 -6.71
CA ILE A 87 -2.10 9.45 -7.65
C ILE A 87 -2.59 10.05 -8.97
N LEU A 88 -3.46 11.06 -8.91
CA LEU A 88 -3.96 11.75 -10.11
C LEU A 88 -2.82 12.44 -10.88
N GLY A 89 -1.86 13.04 -10.17
CA GLY A 89 -0.66 13.62 -10.78
C GLY A 89 0.16 12.56 -11.52
N GLY A 90 0.33 11.39 -10.92
CA GLY A 90 1.02 10.25 -11.55
C GLY A 90 0.31 9.75 -12.82
N ILE A 91 -1.03 9.63 -12.79
CA ILE A 91 -1.84 9.24 -13.96
C ILE A 91 -1.67 10.27 -15.09
N ARG A 92 -1.80 11.56 -14.77
CA ARG A 92 -1.63 12.64 -15.76
C ARG A 92 -0.22 12.64 -16.38
N ALA A 93 0.81 12.45 -15.57
CA ALA A 93 2.18 12.31 -16.07
C ALA A 93 2.33 11.10 -16.99
N GLY A 94 1.77 9.95 -16.60
CA GLY A 94 1.75 8.74 -17.43
C GLY A 94 1.05 8.96 -18.77
N MET A 95 -0.10 9.63 -18.77
CA MET A 95 -0.80 10.02 -19.99
C MET A 95 0.04 10.93 -20.88
N GLY A 96 0.76 11.89 -20.28
CA GLY A 96 1.68 12.76 -21.00
C GLY A 96 2.83 12.00 -21.66
N TYR A 97 3.45 11.06 -20.94
CA TYR A 97 4.54 10.25 -21.48
C TYR A 97 4.10 9.29 -22.61
N THR A 98 2.89 8.78 -22.55
CA THR A 98 2.36 7.84 -23.56
C THR A 98 1.62 8.56 -24.70
N GLY A 99 1.41 9.87 -24.61
CA GLY A 99 0.60 10.62 -25.56
C GLY A 99 -0.89 10.28 -25.53
N SER A 100 -1.36 9.73 -24.41
CA SER A 100 -2.75 9.30 -24.25
C SER A 100 -3.66 10.48 -23.94
N LYS A 101 -4.75 10.63 -24.70
CA LYS A 101 -5.73 11.73 -24.52
C LYS A 101 -6.73 11.46 -23.39
N ASP A 102 -6.97 10.19 -23.07
CA ASP A 102 -7.90 9.75 -22.05
C ASP A 102 -7.44 8.44 -21.39
N ILE A 103 -8.16 7.97 -20.37
CA ILE A 103 -7.85 6.73 -19.62
C ILE A 103 -7.96 5.49 -20.52
N ILE A 104 -8.87 5.48 -21.49
CA ILE A 104 -9.08 4.35 -22.40
C ILE A 104 -7.87 4.19 -23.32
N ASP A 105 -7.33 5.30 -23.80
CA ASP A 105 -6.09 5.32 -24.58
C ASP A 105 -4.88 4.87 -23.73
N LEU A 106 -4.79 5.37 -22.48
CA LEU A 106 -3.73 4.94 -21.55
C LEU A 106 -3.74 3.43 -21.31
N GLN A 107 -4.92 2.81 -21.18
CA GLN A 107 -5.07 1.37 -21.00
C GLN A 107 -4.62 0.55 -22.22
N LYS A 108 -4.55 1.16 -23.38
CA LYS A 108 -4.05 0.52 -24.62
C LYS A 108 -2.54 0.69 -24.82
N SER A 109 -1.88 1.45 -23.97
CA SER A 109 -0.44 1.71 -24.08
C SER A 109 0.37 0.42 -23.93
N TYR A 110 1.47 0.33 -24.66
CA TYR A 110 2.36 -0.82 -24.60
C TYR A 110 3.25 -0.78 -23.35
N PHE A 111 3.63 -1.97 -22.92
CA PHE A 111 4.57 -2.15 -21.81
C PHE A 111 5.90 -2.67 -22.35
N THR A 112 6.99 -2.14 -21.80
CA THR A 112 8.33 -2.67 -22.05
C THR A 112 8.81 -3.39 -20.79
N LYS A 113 9.26 -4.63 -20.98
CA LYS A 113 9.87 -5.40 -19.90
C LYS A 113 11.31 -4.91 -19.68
N ILE A 114 11.63 -4.52 -18.44
CA ILE A 114 12.99 -4.09 -18.07
C ILE A 114 13.61 -5.08 -17.08
N SER A 115 14.94 -5.12 -17.06
CA SER A 115 15.70 -5.91 -16.09
C SER A 115 15.77 -5.21 -14.73
N SER A 116 16.22 -5.94 -13.70
CA SER A 116 16.48 -5.35 -12.40
C SER A 116 17.54 -4.24 -12.45
N SER A 117 18.56 -4.40 -13.31
CA SER A 117 19.57 -3.37 -13.54
C SER A 117 18.96 -2.12 -14.17
N GLY A 118 18.11 -2.28 -15.20
CA GLY A 118 17.39 -1.17 -15.83
C GLY A 118 16.46 -0.46 -14.84
N MET A 119 15.83 -1.18 -13.93
CA MET A 119 15.03 -0.58 -12.85
C MET A 119 15.90 0.25 -11.90
N THR A 120 17.07 -0.23 -11.51
CA THR A 120 18.02 0.51 -10.67
C THR A 120 18.50 1.79 -11.36
N GLU A 121 18.90 1.69 -12.64
CA GLU A 121 19.38 2.84 -13.43
C GLU A 121 18.27 3.88 -13.68
N SER A 122 17.01 3.47 -13.76
CA SER A 122 15.88 4.40 -13.99
C SER A 122 15.43 5.14 -12.72
N HIS A 123 15.98 4.81 -11.56
CA HIS A 123 15.67 5.43 -10.27
C HIS A 123 16.92 6.10 -9.67
N PRO A 124 16.77 7.06 -8.74
CA PRO A 124 17.91 7.61 -8.02
C PRO A 124 18.72 6.50 -7.34
N HIS A 125 19.96 6.32 -7.76
CA HIS A 125 20.91 5.36 -7.21
C HIS A 125 22.24 6.05 -6.90
N ASN A 126 23.06 5.45 -6.04
CA ASN A 126 24.37 5.98 -5.62
C ASN A 126 24.30 7.40 -5.00
N VAL A 127 23.16 7.77 -4.44
CA VAL A 127 22.94 9.05 -3.74
C VAL A 127 22.29 8.79 -2.38
N THR A 128 22.63 9.62 -1.41
CA THR A 128 21.95 9.63 -0.11
C THR A 128 20.81 10.60 -0.15
N ILE A 129 19.59 10.13 0.08
CA ILE A 129 18.40 10.98 0.12
C ILE A 129 18.48 11.90 1.35
N THR A 130 18.61 13.20 1.14
CA THR A 130 18.60 14.20 2.22
C THR A 130 17.21 14.76 2.48
N LYS A 131 16.36 14.84 1.45
CA LYS A 131 14.96 15.25 1.52
C LYS A 131 14.09 14.20 0.84
N GLU A 132 13.13 13.67 1.57
CA GLU A 132 12.20 12.67 1.04
C GLU A 132 11.17 13.29 0.06
N ALA A 133 10.69 12.49 -0.87
CA ALA A 133 9.59 12.82 -1.78
C ALA A 133 8.51 11.73 -1.68
N PRO A 134 7.28 11.96 -2.17
CA PRO A 134 6.18 10.98 -2.02
C PRO A 134 6.51 9.57 -2.51
N ASN A 135 7.37 9.43 -3.51
CA ASN A 135 7.78 8.15 -4.09
C ASN A 135 9.18 7.69 -3.67
N TYR A 136 9.92 8.51 -2.93
CA TYR A 136 11.30 8.25 -2.53
C TYR A 136 11.46 8.54 -1.04
N SER A 137 11.56 7.50 -0.23
CA SER A 137 11.78 7.58 1.21
C SER A 137 13.11 6.93 1.59
N ARG A 138 13.68 7.37 2.70
CA ARG A 138 14.83 6.70 3.32
C ARG A 138 14.39 5.31 3.78
N LYS A 139 15.21 4.30 3.46
CA LYS A 139 15.05 2.94 3.97
C LYS A 139 15.60 2.84 5.38
#